data_b501c5781b3e8c662d27e3b2ea22d2f3
#
_entry.id   b501c5781b3e8c662d27e3b2ea22d2f3
#
_cell.length_a   1.000
_cell.length_b   1.000
_cell.length_c   1.000
_cell.angle_alpha   90.00
_cell.angle_beta   90.00
_cell.angle_gamma   90.00
#
_symmetry.space_group_name_H-M   'P 1'
#
loop_
_entity.id
_entity.type
_entity.pdbx_description
1 polymer ?
#
loop_
_entity_poly.entity_id
_entity_poly.type
_entity_poly.pdbx_seq_one_letter_code
_entity_poly.pdbx_strand_id
1 'polypeptide(L)'
;MTHDHQTKRSHSSTPDPLAQGGWVGAHWPGTLMEATGMEVLEHSAARTVISMPIDGNRQSAGILHGGASAALAETAASFAAQIHARETHPGKQAYAVGTELNASHIAAGREGTVTATATAVHLGRSSTVHTVEIRDEADRLISIARVANRILVRSTHD
;
A
#
# COMPACT_ATOMS: atom_id res chain seq x y z
N MET A 1 -40.65 -32.62 4.57
CA MET A 1 -39.21 -32.96 4.80
C MET A 1 -38.41 -31.90 4.08
N THR A 2 -38.01 -30.88 4.81
CA THR A 2 -37.22 -29.75 4.32
C THR A 2 -35.78 -29.90 4.80
N HIS A 3 -34.86 -30.20 3.88
CA HIS A 3 -33.44 -30.24 4.17
C HIS A 3 -32.84 -28.84 4.10
N ASP A 4 -32.52 -28.34 5.28
CA ASP A 4 -31.80 -27.09 5.49
C ASP A 4 -30.29 -27.38 5.27
N HIS A 5 -29.73 -26.93 4.13
CA HIS A 5 -28.31 -26.98 3.86
C HIS A 5 -27.68 -25.65 4.33
N GLN A 6 -27.39 -25.58 5.63
CA GLN A 6 -26.49 -24.58 6.17
C GLN A 6 -25.05 -24.86 5.70
N THR A 7 -24.62 -24.16 4.65
CA THR A 7 -23.23 -24.14 4.24
C THR A 7 -22.43 -23.34 5.27
N LYS A 8 -21.75 -24.04 6.17
CA LYS A 8 -20.75 -23.43 7.06
C LYS A 8 -19.64 -22.84 6.19
N ARG A 9 -19.61 -21.51 6.06
CA ARG A 9 -18.43 -20.80 5.57
C ARG A 9 -17.33 -21.01 6.60
N SER A 10 -16.32 -21.80 6.26
CA SER A 10 -15.08 -21.87 7.02
C SER A 10 -14.42 -20.50 6.95
N HIS A 11 -14.40 -19.79 8.06
CA HIS A 11 -13.55 -18.61 8.21
C HIS A 11 -12.12 -19.14 8.22
N SER A 12 -11.47 -19.08 7.08
CA SER A 12 -10.01 -19.14 7.00
C SER A 12 -9.50 -17.95 7.80
N SER A 13 -9.00 -18.19 9.00
CA SER A 13 -8.33 -17.18 9.80
C SER A 13 -7.02 -16.83 9.10
N THR A 14 -7.04 -15.78 8.28
CA THR A 14 -5.82 -15.19 7.75
C THR A 14 -4.98 -14.76 8.96
N PRO A 15 -3.74 -15.22 9.10
CA PRO A 15 -2.90 -14.85 10.24
C PRO A 15 -2.81 -13.32 10.31
N ASP A 16 -3.00 -12.73 11.50
CA ASP A 16 -2.82 -11.30 11.71
C ASP A 16 -1.38 -10.93 11.33
N PRO A 17 -1.15 -10.18 10.24
CA PRO A 17 0.19 -9.82 9.80
C PRO A 17 0.94 -8.96 10.82
N LEU A 18 0.24 -8.36 11.79
CA LEU A 18 0.81 -7.62 12.91
C LEU A 18 1.27 -8.54 14.06
N ALA A 19 0.58 -9.70 14.26
CA ALA A 19 0.88 -10.64 15.33
C ALA A 19 2.20 -11.40 15.12
N GLN A 20 2.66 -11.55 13.88
CA GLN A 20 3.84 -12.35 13.55
C GLN A 20 5.15 -11.55 13.50
N GLY A 21 5.18 -10.29 13.98
CA GLY A 21 6.34 -9.42 13.77
C GLY A 21 6.64 -9.26 12.27
N GLY A 22 5.69 -9.70 11.48
CA GLY A 22 5.80 -9.95 10.07
C GLY A 22 5.95 -8.68 9.29
N TRP A 23 6.75 -8.79 8.32
CA TRP A 23 6.93 -7.86 7.27
C TRP A 23 5.61 -7.71 6.50
N VAL A 24 5.04 -6.52 6.52
CA VAL A 24 3.87 -6.19 5.70
C VAL A 24 4.35 -6.22 4.26
N GLY A 25 4.03 -7.27 3.51
CA GLY A 25 4.43 -7.37 2.11
C GLY A 25 4.91 -8.74 1.63
N ALA A 26 5.19 -9.68 2.54
CA ALA A 26 5.57 -11.03 2.14
C ALA A 26 4.37 -11.90 1.75
N HIS A 27 3.19 -11.62 2.32
CA HIS A 27 1.95 -12.34 2.03
C HIS A 27 0.76 -11.39 2.10
N TRP A 28 0.11 -11.17 0.96
CA TRP A 28 -1.14 -10.42 0.86
C TRP A 28 -2.31 -11.16 0.20
N PRO A 29 -2.49 -12.47 0.47
CA PRO A 29 -3.66 -13.17 -0.06
C PRO A 29 -4.96 -12.47 0.36
N GLY A 30 -5.83 -12.22 -0.61
CA GLY A 30 -7.11 -11.55 -0.39
C GLY A 30 -7.01 -10.04 -0.15
N THR A 31 -5.88 -9.41 -0.46
CA THR A 31 -5.70 -7.96 -0.34
C THR A 31 -5.83 -7.24 -1.68
N LEU A 32 -5.97 -5.90 -1.62
CA LEU A 32 -5.96 -5.06 -2.81
C LEU A 32 -4.64 -5.16 -3.58
N MET A 33 -3.51 -5.32 -2.87
CA MET A 33 -2.20 -5.43 -3.48
C MET A 33 -2.08 -6.69 -4.35
N GLU A 34 -2.59 -7.83 -3.86
CA GLU A 34 -2.68 -9.05 -4.66
C GLU A 34 -3.60 -8.85 -5.87
N ALA A 35 -4.78 -8.30 -5.66
CA ALA A 35 -5.78 -8.11 -6.73
C ALA A 35 -5.28 -7.19 -7.86
N THR A 36 -4.40 -6.25 -7.54
CA THR A 36 -3.82 -5.28 -8.50
C THR A 36 -2.45 -5.68 -9.02
N GLY A 37 -1.88 -6.79 -8.51
CA GLY A 37 -0.57 -7.31 -8.94
C GLY A 37 0.61 -6.43 -8.50
N MET A 38 0.51 -5.77 -7.34
CA MET A 38 1.60 -4.96 -6.81
C MET A 38 2.77 -5.83 -6.35
N GLU A 39 4.00 -5.36 -6.58
CA GLU A 39 5.24 -6.01 -6.14
C GLU A 39 6.16 -5.00 -5.48
N VAL A 40 6.72 -5.34 -4.30
CA VAL A 40 7.67 -4.48 -3.58
C VAL A 40 9.07 -4.71 -4.14
N LEU A 41 9.68 -3.65 -4.66
CA LEU A 41 11.03 -3.68 -5.23
C LEU A 41 12.08 -3.14 -4.25
N GLU A 42 11.72 -2.14 -3.44
CA GLU A 42 12.58 -1.55 -2.42
C GLU A 42 11.75 -1.13 -1.22
N HIS A 43 12.26 -1.30 -0.01
CA HIS A 43 11.48 -1.07 1.20
C HIS A 43 12.33 -0.51 2.35
N SER A 44 12.18 0.78 2.59
CA SER A 44 12.75 1.49 3.75
C SER A 44 11.83 2.63 4.20
N ALA A 45 12.07 3.17 5.40
CA ALA A 45 11.31 4.33 5.90
C ALA A 45 11.52 5.57 5.03
N ALA A 46 12.73 5.76 4.51
CA ALA A 46 13.09 6.92 3.69
C ALA A 46 12.62 6.78 2.24
N ARG A 47 12.62 5.55 1.72
CA ARG A 47 12.28 5.28 0.32
C ARG A 47 11.68 3.88 0.17
N THR A 48 10.51 3.80 -0.44
CA THR A 48 9.85 2.54 -0.80
C THR A 48 9.46 2.58 -2.27
N VAL A 49 9.73 1.48 -2.99
CA VAL A 49 9.44 1.36 -4.41
C VAL A 49 8.55 0.14 -4.63
N ILE A 50 7.40 0.36 -5.29
CA ILE A 50 6.41 -0.68 -5.61
C ILE A 50 6.04 -0.58 -7.08
N SER A 51 6.03 -1.70 -7.79
CA SER A 51 5.53 -1.81 -9.15
C SER A 51 4.10 -2.34 -9.19
N MET A 52 3.40 -2.04 -10.30
CA MET A 52 2.05 -2.53 -10.56
C MET A 52 1.84 -2.63 -12.08
N PRO A 53 1.33 -3.75 -12.62
CA PRO A 53 0.99 -3.86 -14.03
C PRO A 53 -0.17 -2.92 -14.37
N ILE A 54 -0.16 -2.37 -15.58
CA ILE A 54 -1.30 -1.60 -16.11
C ILE A 54 -2.44 -2.54 -16.51
N ASP A 55 -2.08 -3.71 -17.01
CA ASP A 55 -3.07 -4.73 -17.36
C ASP A 55 -3.80 -5.23 -16.12
N GLY A 56 -5.12 -5.36 -16.20
CA GLY A 56 -5.97 -5.63 -15.03
C GLY A 56 -6.32 -4.38 -14.18
N ASN A 57 -5.62 -3.26 -14.37
CA ASN A 57 -5.82 -2.02 -13.61
C ASN A 57 -6.29 -0.83 -14.48
N ARG A 58 -6.94 -1.14 -15.61
CA ARG A 58 -7.41 -0.12 -16.58
C ARG A 58 -8.76 0.45 -16.21
N GLN A 59 -8.99 1.68 -16.63
CA GLN A 59 -10.32 2.25 -16.71
C GLN A 59 -10.98 1.94 -18.07
N SER A 60 -12.26 2.29 -18.22
CA SER A 60 -13.05 2.03 -19.43
C SER A 60 -12.46 2.65 -20.71
N ALA A 61 -11.62 3.69 -20.60
CA ALA A 61 -10.89 4.28 -21.72
C ALA A 61 -9.62 3.51 -22.15
N GLY A 62 -9.34 2.34 -21.54
CA GLY A 62 -8.21 1.47 -21.89
C GLY A 62 -6.85 1.93 -21.34
N ILE A 63 -6.80 2.97 -20.52
CA ILE A 63 -5.59 3.46 -19.85
C ILE A 63 -5.62 3.13 -18.36
N LEU A 64 -4.50 3.26 -17.68
CA LEU A 64 -4.39 3.05 -16.23
C LEU A 64 -5.46 3.86 -15.49
N HIS A 65 -6.16 3.21 -14.56
CA HIS A 65 -7.17 3.85 -13.74
C HIS A 65 -6.52 4.77 -12.70
N GLY A 66 -6.99 6.01 -12.58
CA GLY A 66 -6.49 6.95 -11.57
C GLY A 66 -6.61 6.43 -10.14
N GLY A 67 -7.69 5.71 -9.81
CA GLY A 67 -7.86 5.05 -8.53
C GLY A 67 -6.82 3.94 -8.26
N ALA A 68 -6.38 3.21 -9.30
CA ALA A 68 -5.30 2.24 -9.16
C ALA A 68 -3.96 2.94 -8.90
N SER A 69 -3.69 4.07 -9.57
CA SER A 69 -2.52 4.92 -9.26
C SER A 69 -2.55 5.46 -7.83
N ALA A 70 -3.73 5.89 -7.35
CA ALA A 70 -3.89 6.37 -5.98
C ALA A 70 -3.64 5.24 -4.96
N ALA A 71 -4.20 4.05 -5.19
CA ALA A 71 -3.96 2.87 -4.35
C ALA A 71 -2.47 2.47 -4.31
N LEU A 72 -1.79 2.51 -5.47
CA LEU A 72 -0.36 2.24 -5.55
C LEU A 72 0.47 3.26 -4.77
N ALA A 73 0.14 4.55 -4.88
CA ALA A 73 0.82 5.63 -4.16
C ALA A 73 0.62 5.50 -2.64
N GLU A 74 -0.61 5.24 -2.20
CA GLU A 74 -0.92 5.05 -0.77
C GLU A 74 -0.19 3.83 -0.21
N THR A 75 -0.17 2.72 -0.96
CA THR A 75 0.52 1.50 -0.54
C THR A 75 2.02 1.74 -0.36
N ALA A 76 2.68 2.39 -1.32
CA ALA A 76 4.12 2.68 -1.24
C ALA A 76 4.46 3.56 -0.03
N ALA A 77 3.70 4.63 0.19
CA ALA A 77 3.91 5.54 1.32
C ALA A 77 3.58 4.88 2.67
N SER A 78 2.52 4.06 2.71
CA SER A 78 2.12 3.36 3.95
C SER A 78 3.13 2.29 4.35
N PHE A 79 3.77 1.64 3.40
CA PHE A 79 4.84 0.68 3.67
C PHE A 79 6.08 1.37 4.24
N ALA A 80 6.50 2.50 3.67
CA ALA A 80 7.57 3.32 4.23
C ALA A 80 7.23 3.77 5.67
N ALA A 81 6.02 4.26 5.88
CA ALA A 81 5.53 4.67 7.19
C ALA A 81 5.48 3.52 8.21
N GLN A 82 5.15 2.29 7.76
CA GLN A 82 5.11 1.11 8.62
C GLN A 82 6.50 0.74 9.16
N ILE A 83 7.55 0.83 8.34
CA ILE A 83 8.92 0.65 8.81
C ILE A 83 9.27 1.71 9.84
N HIS A 84 9.04 2.99 9.52
CA HIS A 84 9.31 4.10 10.41
C HIS A 84 8.60 3.96 11.77
N ALA A 85 7.35 3.50 11.76
CA ALA A 85 6.58 3.27 12.99
C ALA A 85 7.27 2.25 13.91
N ARG A 86 7.80 1.16 13.35
CA ARG A 86 8.53 0.12 14.10
C ARG A 86 9.87 0.62 14.63
N GLU A 87 10.63 1.34 13.80
CA GLU A 87 11.93 1.92 14.18
C GLU A 87 11.79 2.96 15.30
N THR A 88 10.73 3.77 15.26
CA THR A 88 10.49 4.85 16.23
C THR A 88 9.92 4.35 17.56
N HIS A 89 9.30 3.17 17.57
CA HIS A 89 8.66 2.58 18.74
C HIS A 89 9.16 1.14 18.99
N PRO A 90 10.46 0.96 19.26
CA PRO A 90 11.02 -0.38 19.46
C PRO A 90 10.35 -1.08 20.65
N GLY A 91 10.07 -2.38 20.48
CA GLY A 91 9.42 -3.21 21.51
C GLY A 91 7.92 -2.94 21.72
N LYS A 92 7.30 -2.08 20.90
CA LYS A 92 5.86 -1.82 20.90
C LYS A 92 5.19 -2.29 19.62
N GLN A 93 3.90 -2.61 19.71
CA GLN A 93 3.09 -2.87 18.51
C GLN A 93 2.68 -1.54 17.88
N ALA A 94 3.59 -0.97 17.09
CA ALA A 94 3.34 0.25 16.34
C ALA A 94 3.01 -0.07 14.89
N TYR A 95 2.05 0.67 14.33
CA TYR A 95 1.63 0.54 12.94
C TYR A 95 1.21 1.90 12.37
N ALA A 96 1.29 2.02 11.06
CA ALA A 96 0.89 3.23 10.34
C ALA A 96 -0.43 3.01 9.61
N VAL A 97 -1.25 4.07 9.54
CA VAL A 97 -2.48 4.11 8.74
C VAL A 97 -2.50 5.37 7.89
N GLY A 98 -2.92 5.26 6.63
CA GLY A 98 -3.12 6.41 5.75
C GLY A 98 -4.23 7.31 6.29
N THR A 99 -4.00 8.62 6.28
CA THR A 99 -4.97 9.62 6.75
C THR A 99 -5.33 10.66 5.70
N GLU A 100 -4.46 10.87 4.74
CA GLU A 100 -4.68 11.81 3.64
C GLU A 100 -3.91 11.35 2.41
N LEU A 101 -4.56 11.43 1.26
CA LEU A 101 -3.93 11.26 -0.04
C LEU A 101 -4.40 12.38 -0.96
N ASN A 102 -3.45 13.06 -1.59
CA ASN A 102 -3.69 13.98 -2.69
C ASN A 102 -2.89 13.50 -3.90
N ALA A 103 -3.55 13.35 -5.06
CA ALA A 103 -2.90 12.87 -6.26
C ALA A 103 -3.28 13.71 -7.49
N SER A 104 -2.31 13.92 -8.37
CA SER A 104 -2.51 14.49 -9.69
C SER A 104 -2.07 13.48 -10.76
N HIS A 105 -2.98 13.15 -11.68
CA HIS A 105 -2.69 12.30 -12.83
C HIS A 105 -2.27 13.17 -13.99
N ILE A 106 -1.04 12.97 -14.48
CA ILE A 106 -0.36 13.88 -15.42
C ILE A 106 -0.38 13.31 -16.83
N ALA A 107 -0.13 12.00 -16.98
CA ALA A 107 -0.09 11.33 -18.27
C ALA A 107 -0.81 9.99 -18.24
N ALA A 108 -1.25 9.51 -19.41
CA ALA A 108 -1.91 8.22 -19.55
C ALA A 108 -0.88 7.08 -19.55
N GLY A 109 -0.96 6.18 -18.59
CA GLY A 109 -0.31 4.86 -18.65
C GLY A 109 -1.12 3.95 -19.59
N ARG A 110 -0.46 3.38 -20.63
CA ARG A 110 -1.17 2.62 -21.66
C ARG A 110 -0.87 1.14 -21.62
N GLU A 111 0.34 0.75 -21.34
CA GLU A 111 0.81 -0.64 -21.36
C GLU A 111 2.02 -0.84 -20.45
N GLY A 112 2.39 -2.07 -20.18
CA GLY A 112 3.52 -2.42 -19.33
C GLY A 112 3.23 -2.25 -17.85
N THR A 113 4.22 -1.76 -17.13
CA THR A 113 4.24 -1.63 -15.68
C THR A 113 4.45 -0.16 -15.29
N VAL A 114 3.84 0.27 -14.21
CA VAL A 114 4.15 1.53 -13.54
C VAL A 114 4.84 1.27 -12.21
N THR A 115 5.73 2.16 -11.83
CA THR A 115 6.50 2.09 -10.60
C THR A 115 6.26 3.33 -9.76
N ALA A 116 5.79 3.14 -8.54
CA ALA A 116 5.66 4.18 -7.53
C ALA A 116 6.92 4.24 -6.68
N THR A 117 7.49 5.42 -6.54
CA THR A 117 8.59 5.71 -5.61
C THR A 117 8.09 6.66 -4.54
N ALA A 118 7.90 6.16 -3.33
CA ALA A 118 7.60 6.98 -2.16
C ALA A 118 8.91 7.46 -1.52
N THR A 119 9.03 8.77 -1.35
CA THR A 119 10.20 9.41 -0.72
C THR A 119 9.74 10.21 0.48
N ALA A 120 10.40 10.04 1.62
CA ALA A 120 10.05 10.72 2.85
C ALA A 120 10.28 12.23 2.76
N VAL A 121 9.26 13.00 3.13
CA VAL A 121 9.29 14.45 3.35
C VAL A 121 9.37 14.76 4.84
N HIS A 122 8.66 13.97 5.65
CA HIS A 122 8.62 14.09 7.09
C HIS A 122 8.50 12.71 7.74
N LEU A 123 9.37 12.44 8.69
CA LEU A 123 9.38 11.23 9.51
C LEU A 123 9.30 11.64 10.99
N GLY A 124 8.09 11.87 11.46
CA GLY A 124 7.81 12.27 12.84
C GLY A 124 7.44 11.09 13.74
N ARG A 125 7.38 11.34 15.04
CA ARG A 125 7.05 10.31 16.05
C ARG A 125 5.61 9.77 15.92
N SER A 126 4.67 10.61 15.49
CA SER A 126 3.23 10.27 15.41
C SER A 126 2.66 10.33 14.00
N SER A 127 3.43 10.80 13.02
CA SER A 127 2.99 10.93 11.65
C SER A 127 4.16 10.93 10.67
N THR A 128 3.89 10.54 9.43
CA THR A 128 4.82 10.68 8.31
C THR A 128 4.15 11.36 7.14
N VAL A 129 4.95 11.98 6.28
CA VAL A 129 4.52 12.50 4.99
C VAL A 129 5.51 12.04 3.94
N HIS A 130 5.00 11.47 2.85
CA HIS A 130 5.78 11.05 1.70
C HIS A 130 5.25 11.73 0.44
N THR A 131 6.14 12.10 -0.47
CA THR A 131 5.81 12.33 -1.87
C THR A 131 5.97 11.01 -2.62
N VAL A 132 5.10 10.78 -3.62
CA VAL A 132 5.14 9.59 -4.44
C VAL A 132 5.09 9.98 -5.90
N GLU A 133 6.10 9.59 -6.67
CA GLU A 133 6.09 9.69 -8.12
C GLU A 133 5.76 8.31 -8.70
N ILE A 134 4.84 8.28 -9.67
CA ILE A 134 4.52 7.07 -10.43
C ILE A 134 4.99 7.28 -11.86
N ARG A 135 5.89 6.41 -12.31
CA ARG A 135 6.49 6.46 -13.65
C ARG A 135 6.25 5.16 -14.40
N ASP A 136 6.19 5.25 -15.71
CA ASP A 136 6.15 4.06 -16.59
C ASP A 136 7.58 3.56 -16.93
N GLU A 137 7.65 2.50 -17.72
CA GLU A 137 8.93 1.87 -18.13
C GLU A 137 9.80 2.78 -19.00
N ALA A 138 9.23 3.83 -19.62
CA ALA A 138 9.97 4.86 -20.34
C ALA A 138 10.37 6.06 -19.46
N ASP A 139 10.27 5.92 -18.14
CA ASP A 139 10.54 6.95 -17.15
C ASP A 139 9.65 8.22 -17.26
N ARG A 140 8.51 8.11 -17.95
CA ARG A 140 7.55 9.21 -18.02
C ARG A 140 6.78 9.32 -16.71
N LEU A 141 6.62 10.53 -16.19
CA LEU A 141 5.80 10.78 -15.02
C LEU A 141 4.30 10.61 -15.37
N ILE A 142 3.67 9.61 -14.77
CA ILE A 142 2.25 9.26 -14.96
C ILE A 142 1.40 9.95 -13.90
N SER A 143 1.84 9.92 -12.65
CA SER A 143 1.11 10.52 -11.53
C SER A 143 2.08 10.98 -10.46
N ILE A 144 1.67 12.00 -9.70
CA ILE A 144 2.36 12.45 -8.49
C ILE A 144 1.36 12.51 -7.35
N ALA A 145 1.77 12.08 -6.16
CA ALA A 145 0.94 12.13 -4.97
C ALA A 145 1.70 12.61 -3.74
N ARG A 146 0.95 13.08 -2.77
CA ARG A 146 1.39 13.32 -1.40
C ARG A 146 0.50 12.48 -0.48
N VAL A 147 1.13 11.70 0.41
CA VAL A 147 0.43 10.83 1.33
C VAL A 147 0.89 11.15 2.75
N ALA A 148 -0.07 11.34 3.65
CA ALA A 148 0.18 11.45 5.08
C ALA A 148 -0.31 10.18 5.80
N ASN A 149 0.49 9.70 6.75
CA ASN A 149 0.16 8.56 7.59
C ASN A 149 0.23 8.95 9.06
N ARG A 150 -0.65 8.37 9.88
CA ARG A 150 -0.59 8.44 11.32
C ARG A 150 0.01 7.16 11.89
N ILE A 151 0.90 7.32 12.88
CA ILE A 151 1.46 6.21 13.65
C ILE A 151 0.61 5.98 14.87
N LEU A 152 0.15 4.75 15.04
CA LEU A 152 -0.63 4.28 16.18
C LEU A 152 0.20 3.24 16.95
N VAL A 153 0.10 3.26 18.27
CA VAL A 153 0.75 2.29 19.15
C VAL A 153 -0.35 1.59 19.93
N ARG A 154 -0.47 0.26 19.79
CA ARG A 154 -1.41 -0.52 20.61
C ARG A 154 -0.99 -0.44 22.07
N SER A 155 -1.93 -0.15 22.95
CA SER A 155 -1.76 -0.31 24.39
C SER A 155 -1.74 -1.81 24.70
N THR A 156 -0.80 -2.25 25.54
CA THR A 156 -0.70 -3.66 25.97
C THR A 156 -1.73 -4.04 27.05
N HIS A 157 -2.81 -3.22 27.19
CA HIS A 157 -3.85 -3.39 28.20
C HIS A 157 -5.23 -3.53 27.53
N ASP A 158 -5.42 -4.58 26.73
CA ASP A 158 -6.73 -5.13 26.37
C ASP A 158 -6.62 -6.65 26.21
#